data_5f37855d814ab71a824137e1d34b045c
#
_entry.id   5f37855d814ab71a824137e1d34b045c
#
_cell.length_a   1.000
_cell.length_b   1.000
_cell.length_c   1.000
_cell.angle_alpha   90.00
_cell.angle_beta   90.00
_cell.angle_gamma   90.00
#
_symmetry.space_group_name_H-M   'P 1'
#
loop_
_entity.id
_entity.type
_entity.pdbx_description
1 polymer ?
#
loop_
_entity_poly.entity_id
_entity_poly.type
_entity_poly.pdbx_seq_one_letter_code
_entity_poly.pdbx_strand_id
1 'polypeptide(L)'
;MKTQHDYHDRLSVRLSVIISRLLAGESLELKVLADEFGVSERTIQRDFQQRLIHLDLEHRSGSYRLIRQTGREHLPNTFAFIRNSGISGIIPAQNRKLIRLIASNSGVSPCLIGHGALSSPVTQTACFLELAEAIRDYRAVTLLVNGKSYEAVAPRRLIFQSKNWFLVATRTRNLQVFRMEDVNAVTVLDTSFRRKPELDALTASEEFISALPHFRFISDVIQTFRE
;
A
#
# COMPACT_ATOMS: atom_id res chain seq x y z
N MET A 1 -40.16 -13.39 -29.38
CA MET A 1 -38.82 -13.81 -28.98
C MET A 1 -38.10 -12.58 -28.42
N LYS A 2 -37.95 -12.44 -27.08
CA LYS A 2 -37.12 -11.39 -26.45
C LYS A 2 -35.69 -11.81 -26.64
N THR A 3 -34.91 -11.05 -27.40
CA THR A 3 -33.56 -11.34 -27.79
C THR A 3 -32.63 -11.22 -26.57
N GLN A 4 -31.58 -12.04 -26.54
CA GLN A 4 -30.51 -12.08 -25.50
C GLN A 4 -29.86 -10.69 -25.30
N HIS A 5 -29.93 -9.82 -26.27
CA HIS A 5 -29.47 -8.43 -26.25
C HIS A 5 -30.28 -7.55 -25.27
N ASP A 6 -31.60 -7.70 -25.28
CA ASP A 6 -32.54 -6.95 -24.42
C ASP A 6 -32.36 -7.28 -22.91
N TYR A 7 -31.86 -8.48 -22.61
CA TYR A 7 -31.57 -8.92 -21.24
C TYR A 7 -30.25 -8.34 -20.70
N HIS A 8 -29.23 -8.22 -21.54
CA HIS A 8 -27.95 -7.62 -21.16
C HIS A 8 -28.08 -6.11 -20.93
N ASP A 9 -28.84 -5.41 -21.75
CA ASP A 9 -29.10 -3.98 -21.59
C ASP A 9 -29.83 -3.68 -20.27
N ARG A 10 -30.83 -4.47 -19.90
CA ARG A 10 -31.53 -4.33 -18.64
C ARG A 10 -30.65 -4.62 -17.41
N LEU A 11 -29.74 -5.57 -17.51
CA LEU A 11 -28.79 -5.89 -16.46
C LEU A 11 -27.78 -4.77 -16.27
N SER A 12 -27.21 -4.25 -17.35
CA SER A 12 -26.20 -3.17 -17.28
C SER A 12 -26.79 -1.89 -16.73
N VAL A 13 -28.00 -1.50 -17.14
CA VAL A 13 -28.72 -0.36 -16.59
C VAL A 13 -28.99 -0.55 -15.10
N ARG A 14 -29.49 -1.72 -14.69
CA ARG A 14 -29.77 -2.01 -13.28
C ARG A 14 -28.52 -1.90 -12.41
N LEU A 15 -27.40 -2.53 -12.82
CA LEU A 15 -26.14 -2.47 -12.09
C LEU A 15 -25.61 -1.03 -12.04
N SER A 16 -25.70 -0.28 -13.12
CA SER A 16 -25.29 1.13 -13.16
C SER A 16 -26.05 2.00 -12.16
N VAL A 17 -27.38 1.84 -12.09
CA VAL A 17 -28.23 2.58 -11.14
C VAL A 17 -27.89 2.18 -9.69
N ILE A 18 -27.77 0.87 -9.40
CA ILE A 18 -27.40 0.38 -8.07
C ILE A 18 -26.04 0.96 -7.64
N ILE A 19 -25.03 0.91 -8.51
CA ILE A 19 -23.71 1.45 -8.22
C ILE A 19 -23.76 2.96 -7.98
N SER A 20 -24.49 3.71 -8.81
CA SER A 20 -24.63 5.17 -8.66
C SER A 20 -25.26 5.56 -7.32
N ARG A 21 -26.30 4.86 -6.89
CA ARG A 21 -26.95 5.10 -5.60
C ARG A 21 -26.06 4.72 -4.41
N LEU A 22 -25.35 3.59 -4.50
CA LEU A 22 -24.37 3.20 -3.48
C LEU A 22 -23.27 4.26 -3.33
N LEU A 23 -22.77 4.79 -4.46
CA LEU A 23 -21.77 5.87 -4.47
C LEU A 23 -22.33 7.18 -3.90
N ALA A 24 -23.61 7.48 -4.13
CA ALA A 24 -24.33 8.58 -3.49
C ALA A 24 -24.49 8.38 -1.97
N GLY A 25 -24.26 7.16 -1.48
CA GLY A 25 -24.33 6.80 -0.05
C GLY A 25 -25.69 6.37 0.42
N GLU A 26 -26.55 5.98 -0.50
CA GLU A 26 -27.85 5.43 -0.17
C GLU A 26 -27.72 4.03 0.46
N SER A 27 -28.70 3.70 1.31
CA SER A 27 -28.92 2.34 1.79
C SER A 27 -30.02 1.71 0.93
N LEU A 28 -29.69 0.61 0.25
CA LEU A 28 -30.55 0.01 -0.76
C LEU A 28 -31.21 -1.28 -0.23
N GLU A 29 -32.50 -1.28 -0.12
CA GLU A 29 -33.29 -2.45 0.31
C GLU A 29 -33.56 -3.40 -0.86
N LEU A 30 -33.37 -4.72 -0.63
CA LEU A 30 -33.57 -5.76 -1.65
C LEU A 30 -34.99 -5.72 -2.24
N LYS A 31 -36.01 -5.58 -1.37
CA LYS A 31 -37.40 -5.57 -1.78
C LYS A 31 -37.73 -4.37 -2.67
N VAL A 32 -37.29 -3.18 -2.25
CA VAL A 32 -37.53 -1.94 -3.01
C VAL A 32 -36.88 -2.00 -4.40
N LEU A 33 -35.64 -2.50 -4.47
CA LEU A 33 -34.95 -2.68 -5.76
C LEU A 33 -35.61 -3.75 -6.63
N ALA A 34 -36.09 -4.84 -6.03
CA ALA A 34 -36.80 -5.89 -6.75
C ALA A 34 -38.06 -5.37 -7.42
N ASP A 35 -38.84 -4.59 -6.68
CA ASP A 35 -40.08 -3.94 -7.18
C ASP A 35 -39.74 -2.89 -8.26
N GLU A 36 -38.75 -2.05 -8.04
CA GLU A 36 -38.33 -0.99 -8.98
C GLU A 36 -37.86 -1.56 -10.33
N PHE A 37 -37.06 -2.62 -10.31
CA PHE A 37 -36.54 -3.21 -11.53
C PHE A 37 -37.37 -4.35 -12.11
N GLY A 38 -38.50 -4.69 -11.47
CA GLY A 38 -39.41 -5.75 -11.90
C GLY A 38 -38.75 -7.13 -11.93
N VAL A 39 -37.88 -7.43 -10.94
CA VAL A 39 -37.19 -8.69 -10.79
C VAL A 39 -37.40 -9.28 -9.40
N SER A 40 -37.04 -10.56 -9.19
CA SER A 40 -37.12 -11.16 -7.86
C SER A 40 -36.01 -10.65 -6.92
N GLU A 41 -36.28 -10.61 -5.62
CA GLU A 41 -35.27 -10.28 -4.59
C GLU A 41 -34.04 -11.20 -4.71
N ARG A 42 -34.21 -12.48 -5.07
CA ARG A 42 -33.15 -13.42 -5.34
C ARG A 42 -32.22 -12.95 -6.48
N THR A 43 -32.80 -12.29 -7.50
CA THR A 43 -32.02 -11.72 -8.61
C THR A 43 -31.17 -10.55 -8.12
N ILE A 44 -31.74 -9.64 -7.32
CA ILE A 44 -31.01 -8.51 -6.72
C ILE A 44 -29.93 -9.02 -5.76
N GLN A 45 -30.25 -10.00 -4.92
CA GLN A 45 -29.28 -10.61 -4.02
C GLN A 45 -28.08 -11.22 -4.77
N ARG A 46 -28.34 -11.89 -5.90
CA ARG A 46 -27.27 -12.41 -6.77
C ARG A 46 -26.46 -11.30 -7.39
N ASP A 47 -27.06 -10.19 -7.77
CA ASP A 47 -26.35 -9.02 -8.28
C ASP A 47 -25.37 -8.48 -7.23
N PHE A 48 -25.77 -8.34 -5.97
CA PHE A 48 -24.89 -7.92 -4.88
C PHE A 48 -23.79 -8.94 -4.57
N GLN A 49 -24.13 -10.21 -4.47
CA GLN A 49 -23.21 -11.26 -4.01
C GLN A 49 -22.22 -11.73 -5.09
N GLN A 50 -22.58 -11.68 -6.36
CA GLN A 50 -21.76 -12.21 -7.45
C GLN A 50 -21.20 -11.13 -8.37
N ARG A 51 -21.96 -10.10 -8.69
CA ARG A 51 -21.57 -9.07 -9.66
C ARG A 51 -20.95 -7.85 -9.03
N LEU A 52 -21.44 -7.47 -7.84
CA LEU A 52 -20.93 -6.33 -7.06
C LEU A 52 -20.04 -6.75 -5.89
N ILE A 53 -19.57 -8.01 -5.88
CA ILE A 53 -18.71 -8.56 -4.84
C ILE A 53 -17.40 -7.80 -4.64
N HIS A 54 -16.97 -7.05 -5.64
CA HIS A 54 -15.78 -6.19 -5.59
C HIS A 54 -16.00 -4.88 -4.83
N LEU A 55 -17.25 -4.53 -4.53
CA LEU A 55 -17.59 -3.38 -3.71
C LEU A 55 -17.57 -3.76 -2.22
N ASP A 56 -17.02 -2.88 -1.38
CA ASP A 56 -17.06 -3.05 0.08
C ASP A 56 -18.47 -2.71 0.58
N LEU A 57 -19.35 -3.69 0.63
CA LEU A 57 -20.75 -3.54 1.03
C LEU A 57 -20.99 -4.06 2.44
N GLU A 58 -21.71 -3.29 3.23
CA GLU A 58 -22.31 -3.72 4.48
C GLU A 58 -23.74 -4.18 4.22
N HIS A 59 -24.09 -5.39 4.70
CA HIS A 59 -25.44 -5.91 4.65
C HIS A 59 -26.02 -5.94 6.07
N ARG A 60 -27.08 -5.17 6.31
CA ARG A 60 -27.83 -5.18 7.58
C ARG A 60 -29.32 -5.18 7.30
N SER A 61 -30.07 -6.10 7.96
CA SER A 61 -31.53 -6.15 7.94
C SER A 61 -32.15 -6.04 6.53
N GLY A 62 -31.57 -6.75 5.53
CA GLY A 62 -32.09 -6.76 4.15
C GLY A 62 -31.68 -5.55 3.29
N SER A 63 -30.86 -4.65 3.81
CA SER A 63 -30.35 -3.48 3.10
C SER A 63 -28.87 -3.60 2.84
N TYR A 64 -28.42 -3.15 1.68
CA TYR A 64 -27.03 -3.02 1.29
C TYR A 64 -26.63 -1.55 1.27
N ARG A 65 -25.45 -1.26 1.83
CA ARG A 65 -24.86 0.08 1.83
C ARG A 65 -23.38 -0.03 1.52
N LEU A 66 -22.87 0.93 0.74
CA LEU A 66 -21.42 1.06 0.57
C LEU A 66 -20.81 1.49 1.91
N ILE A 67 -19.81 0.73 2.39
CA ILE A 67 -19.07 1.11 3.60
C ILE A 67 -18.32 2.39 3.26
N ARG A 68 -18.89 3.55 3.62
CA ARG A 68 -18.12 4.82 3.63
C ARG A 68 -17.13 4.76 4.76
N GLN A 69 -15.94 4.31 4.44
CA GLN A 69 -14.83 4.47 5.35
C GLN A 69 -14.40 5.93 5.28
N THR A 70 -14.81 6.72 6.24
CA THR A 70 -14.27 8.05 6.51
C THR A 70 -12.74 7.91 6.61
N GLY A 71 -12.02 8.33 5.58
CA GLY A 71 -10.56 8.20 5.48
C GLY A 71 -10.02 7.04 4.64
N ARG A 72 -10.86 6.22 3.97
CA ARG A 72 -10.38 5.20 3.03
C ARG A 72 -10.54 5.70 1.59
N GLU A 73 -9.47 6.18 1.04
CA GLU A 73 -9.31 6.39 -0.39
C GLU A 73 -9.60 5.09 -1.16
N HIS A 74 -10.15 5.23 -2.35
CA HIS A 74 -10.63 4.15 -3.21
C HIS A 74 -9.55 3.10 -3.54
N LEU A 75 -9.44 2.06 -2.71
CA LEU A 75 -8.50 0.95 -2.92
C LEU A 75 -8.63 0.27 -4.30
N PRO A 76 -9.84 0.07 -4.88
CA PRO A 76 -9.97 -0.49 -6.23
C PRO A 76 -9.23 0.31 -7.29
N ASN A 77 -9.30 1.65 -7.23
CA ASN A 77 -8.61 2.53 -8.16
C ASN A 77 -7.09 2.53 -7.92
N THR A 78 -6.66 2.42 -6.66
CA THR A 78 -5.23 2.32 -6.31
C THR A 78 -4.62 1.03 -6.84
N PHE A 79 -5.31 -0.11 -6.72
CA PHE A 79 -4.84 -1.38 -7.30
C PHE A 79 -4.78 -1.34 -8.83
N ALA A 80 -5.78 -0.77 -9.48
CA ALA A 80 -5.80 -0.59 -10.92
C ALA A 80 -4.66 0.34 -11.37
N PHE A 81 -4.45 1.43 -10.67
CA PHE A 81 -3.35 2.36 -10.93
C PHE A 81 -1.98 1.68 -10.78
N ILE A 82 -1.72 0.98 -9.68
CA ILE A 82 -0.46 0.27 -9.42
C ILE A 82 -0.19 -0.77 -10.52
N ARG A 83 -1.22 -1.54 -10.91
CA ARG A 83 -1.10 -2.53 -11.99
C ARG A 83 -0.84 -1.87 -13.34
N ASN A 84 -1.59 -0.83 -13.66
CA ASN A 84 -1.55 -0.20 -14.99
C ASN A 84 -0.34 0.72 -15.17
N SER A 85 0.22 1.25 -14.09
CA SER A 85 1.44 2.07 -14.11
C SER A 85 2.74 1.27 -14.16
N GLY A 86 2.67 -0.07 -14.10
CA GLY A 86 3.87 -0.93 -14.05
C GLY A 86 4.57 -0.96 -12.68
N ILE A 87 4.06 -0.22 -11.69
CA ILE A 87 4.60 -0.18 -10.32
C ILE A 87 4.41 -1.54 -9.61
N SER A 88 3.48 -2.38 -10.09
CA SER A 88 3.22 -3.70 -9.51
C SER A 88 4.44 -4.61 -9.43
N GLY A 89 5.39 -4.47 -10.35
CA GLY A 89 6.64 -5.23 -10.32
C GLY A 89 7.66 -4.71 -9.31
N ILE A 90 7.46 -3.51 -8.76
CA ILE A 90 8.35 -2.89 -7.76
C ILE A 90 7.86 -3.21 -6.35
N ILE A 91 6.53 -3.32 -6.17
CA ILE A 91 5.94 -3.57 -4.84
C ILE A 91 6.05 -5.06 -4.51
N PRO A 92 6.73 -5.43 -3.40
CA PRO A 92 6.84 -6.83 -3.00
C PRO A 92 5.48 -7.37 -2.62
N ALA A 93 5.02 -8.40 -3.29
CA ALA A 93 3.70 -9.01 -3.20
C ALA A 93 2.52 -8.00 -3.28
N GLN A 94 1.46 -8.34 -3.99
CA GLN A 94 0.23 -7.53 -4.04
C GLN A 94 -0.57 -7.68 -2.73
N ASN A 95 0.05 -7.33 -1.60
CA ASN A 95 -0.57 -7.41 -0.29
C ASN A 95 -1.42 -6.15 -0.06
N ARG A 96 -2.73 -6.35 0.17
CA ARG A 96 -3.69 -5.26 0.43
C ARG A 96 -3.27 -4.35 1.60
N LYS A 97 -2.63 -4.92 2.63
CA LYS A 97 -2.16 -4.17 3.80
C LYS A 97 -1.01 -3.23 3.43
N LEU A 98 -0.04 -3.72 2.66
CA LEU A 98 1.09 -2.92 2.17
C LEU A 98 0.62 -1.78 1.25
N ILE A 99 -0.30 -2.08 0.32
CA ILE A 99 -0.85 -1.07 -0.57
C ILE A 99 -1.59 0.03 0.21
N ARG A 100 -2.36 -0.34 1.25
CA ARG A 100 -2.99 0.65 2.15
C ARG A 100 -1.98 1.55 2.84
N LEU A 101 -0.87 0.99 3.30
CA LEU A 101 0.21 1.75 3.94
C LEU A 101 0.85 2.76 2.99
N ILE A 102 1.14 2.33 1.76
CA ILE A 102 1.75 3.19 0.73
C ILE A 102 0.77 4.27 0.26
N ALA A 103 -0.51 3.93 0.14
CA ALA A 103 -1.56 4.84 -0.32
C ALA A 103 -2.16 5.71 0.81
N SER A 104 -1.77 5.51 2.07
CA SER A 104 -2.32 6.29 3.19
C SER A 104 -1.80 7.72 3.17
N ASN A 105 -2.71 8.68 3.31
CA ASN A 105 -2.41 10.12 3.32
C ASN A 105 -1.97 10.64 4.70
N SER A 106 -1.59 9.75 5.62
CA SER A 106 -1.26 10.08 7.01
C SER A 106 0.23 10.39 7.19
N GLY A 107 0.65 11.59 6.79
CA GLY A 107 2.00 12.05 7.11
C GLY A 107 3.07 11.72 6.07
N VAL A 108 4.20 11.12 6.49
CA VAL A 108 5.32 10.77 5.60
C VAL A 108 5.07 9.41 4.97
N SER A 109 5.14 9.34 3.63
CA SER A 109 5.07 8.05 2.94
C SER A 109 6.20 7.13 3.40
N PRO A 110 5.92 5.87 3.79
CA PRO A 110 6.95 4.92 4.19
C PRO A 110 7.85 4.49 3.03
N CYS A 111 7.41 4.68 1.78
CA CYS A 111 8.14 4.30 0.58
C CYS A 111 8.27 5.47 -0.38
N LEU A 112 9.45 5.62 -0.97
CA LEU A 112 9.71 6.47 -2.13
C LEU A 112 10.25 5.62 -3.27
N ILE A 113 9.72 5.85 -4.47
CA ILE A 113 10.12 5.13 -5.68
C ILE A 113 10.82 6.12 -6.60
N GLY A 114 12.13 6.00 -6.73
CA GLY A 114 12.90 6.72 -7.74
C GLY A 114 12.74 6.06 -9.11
N HIS A 115 12.81 6.85 -10.18
CA HIS A 115 12.68 6.33 -11.55
C HIS A 115 13.86 5.40 -11.91
N GLY A 116 13.55 4.14 -12.21
CA GLY A 116 14.51 3.15 -12.69
C GLY A 116 13.78 1.95 -13.32
N ALA A 117 14.42 1.30 -14.28
CA ALA A 117 13.86 0.11 -14.91
C ALA A 117 13.83 -1.07 -13.91
N LEU A 118 12.72 -1.78 -13.90
CA LEU A 118 12.44 -2.91 -13.02
C LEU A 118 13.41 -4.09 -13.21
N SER A 119 13.96 -4.60 -12.15
CA SER A 119 14.57 -5.92 -12.14
C SER A 119 14.59 -6.51 -10.73
N SER A 120 13.96 -7.63 -10.59
CA SER A 120 13.90 -8.54 -9.44
C SER A 120 12.86 -8.24 -8.35
N PRO A 121 12.01 -9.21 -8.01
CA PRO A 121 11.13 -9.13 -6.85
C PRO A 121 11.94 -9.11 -5.55
N VAL A 122 11.49 -8.34 -4.57
CA VAL A 122 12.03 -8.43 -3.21
C VAL A 122 11.68 -9.79 -2.63
N THR A 123 12.68 -10.58 -2.33
CA THR A 123 12.55 -11.96 -1.90
C THR A 123 11.94 -12.12 -0.49
N GLN A 124 12.00 -11.07 0.34
CA GLN A 124 11.53 -11.11 1.73
C GLN A 124 10.40 -10.10 2.00
N THR A 125 9.21 -10.46 1.53
CA THR A 125 8.01 -9.63 1.66
C THR A 125 7.63 -9.32 3.12
N ALA A 126 7.87 -10.25 4.05
CA ALA A 126 7.55 -10.07 5.47
C ALA A 126 8.37 -8.92 6.08
N CYS A 127 9.70 -8.93 5.92
CA CYS A 127 10.58 -7.87 6.42
C CYS A 127 10.22 -6.49 5.84
N PHE A 128 9.83 -6.44 4.56
CA PHE A 128 9.43 -5.18 3.93
C PHE A 128 8.15 -4.61 4.55
N LEU A 129 7.15 -5.46 4.81
CA LEU A 129 5.90 -5.05 5.44
C LEU A 129 6.11 -4.57 6.88
N GLU A 130 6.87 -5.33 7.68
CA GLU A 130 7.20 -4.97 9.06
C GLU A 130 7.93 -3.62 9.13
N LEU A 131 8.87 -3.37 8.23
CA LEU A 131 9.56 -2.09 8.13
C LEU A 131 8.64 -0.95 7.71
N ALA A 132 7.77 -1.17 6.74
CA ALA A 132 6.81 -0.15 6.30
C ALA A 132 5.84 0.24 7.44
N GLU A 133 5.38 -0.74 8.23
CA GLU A 133 4.57 -0.52 9.41
C GLU A 133 5.35 0.21 10.52
N ALA A 134 6.57 -0.21 10.81
CA ALA A 134 7.43 0.42 11.82
C ALA A 134 7.76 1.88 11.45
N ILE A 135 7.97 2.19 10.17
CA ILE A 135 8.18 3.56 9.68
C ILE A 135 6.91 4.40 9.90
N ARG A 136 5.73 3.88 9.50
CA ARG A 136 4.45 4.57 9.67
C ARG A 136 4.17 4.90 11.14
N ASP A 137 4.44 3.92 12.03
CA ASP A 137 4.09 4.00 13.44
C ASP A 137 5.24 4.53 14.31
N TYR A 138 6.33 4.97 13.68
CA TYR A 138 7.55 5.49 14.34
C TYR A 138 8.13 4.52 15.37
N ARG A 139 8.12 3.22 15.08
CA ARG A 139 8.62 2.15 15.96
C ARG A 139 10.07 1.79 15.61
N ALA A 140 10.92 1.69 16.64
CA ALA A 140 12.26 1.17 16.46
C ALA A 140 12.24 -0.33 16.16
N VAL A 141 13.29 -0.82 15.49
CA VAL A 141 13.42 -2.22 15.10
C VAL A 141 14.80 -2.76 15.45
N THR A 142 14.88 -4.07 15.61
CA THR A 142 16.13 -4.83 15.50
C THR A 142 16.21 -5.44 14.11
N LEU A 143 17.36 -5.26 13.44
CA LEU A 143 17.62 -5.80 12.11
C LEU A 143 18.67 -6.90 12.19
N LEU A 144 18.45 -8.00 11.49
CA LEU A 144 19.48 -8.97 11.16
C LEU A 144 19.89 -8.76 9.72
N VAL A 145 21.16 -8.33 9.49
CA VAL A 145 21.69 -8.00 8.16
C VAL A 145 22.98 -8.77 7.94
N ASN A 146 22.99 -9.70 7.00
CA ASN A 146 24.14 -10.56 6.69
C ASN A 146 24.74 -11.21 7.95
N GLY A 147 23.89 -11.74 8.85
CA GLY A 147 24.28 -12.40 10.08
C GLY A 147 24.68 -11.45 11.23
N LYS A 148 24.67 -10.13 11.02
CA LYS A 148 24.98 -9.13 12.05
C LYS A 148 23.69 -8.49 12.58
N SER A 149 23.55 -8.43 13.91
CA SER A 149 22.41 -7.79 14.58
C SER A 149 22.66 -6.29 14.78
N TYR A 150 21.65 -5.49 14.43
CA TYR A 150 21.61 -4.05 14.65
C TYR A 150 20.39 -3.73 15.53
N GLU A 151 20.62 -3.38 16.79
CA GLU A 151 19.58 -3.10 17.77
C GLU A 151 19.22 -1.62 17.78
N ALA A 152 17.98 -1.32 18.20
CA ALA A 152 17.44 0.02 18.39
C ALA A 152 17.61 0.92 17.16
N VAL A 153 17.41 0.35 15.98
CA VAL A 153 17.44 1.07 14.70
C VAL A 153 16.12 1.80 14.53
N ALA A 154 16.16 3.10 14.20
CA ALA A 154 14.99 3.89 13.84
C ALA A 154 14.84 3.92 12.31
N PRO A 155 13.98 3.10 11.71
CA PRO A 155 13.76 3.06 10.26
C PRO A 155 13.07 4.36 9.83
N ARG A 156 13.57 5.00 8.76
CA ARG A 156 13.08 6.29 8.30
C ARG A 156 12.31 6.19 7.01
N ARG A 157 12.86 5.44 6.04
CA ARG A 157 12.26 5.36 4.72
C ARG A 157 12.74 4.14 3.95
N LEU A 158 11.86 3.57 3.14
CA LEU A 158 12.18 2.60 2.11
C LEU A 158 12.23 3.31 0.76
N ILE A 159 13.34 3.22 0.05
CA ILE A 159 13.57 3.90 -1.23
C ILE A 159 13.97 2.88 -2.28
N PHE A 160 13.29 2.92 -3.43
CA PHE A 160 13.66 2.13 -4.59
C PHE A 160 14.51 2.97 -5.53
N GLN A 161 15.76 2.58 -5.75
CA GLN A 161 16.69 3.27 -6.65
C GLN A 161 17.63 2.27 -7.32
N SER A 162 17.94 2.50 -8.60
CA SER A 162 18.88 1.68 -9.37
C SER A 162 18.62 0.18 -9.23
N LYS A 163 17.32 -0.19 -9.38
CA LYS A 163 16.83 -1.58 -9.32
C LYS A 163 16.87 -2.26 -7.94
N ASN A 164 17.22 -1.54 -6.89
CA ASN A 164 17.32 -2.05 -5.53
C ASN A 164 16.47 -1.27 -4.55
N TRP A 165 15.95 -1.96 -3.53
CA TRP A 165 15.34 -1.33 -2.38
C TRP A 165 16.39 -1.06 -1.31
N PHE A 166 16.35 0.14 -0.76
CA PHE A 166 17.19 0.59 0.33
C PHE A 166 16.33 0.97 1.54
N LEU A 167 16.74 0.50 2.72
CA LEU A 167 16.24 1.00 3.98
C LEU A 167 17.16 2.13 4.45
N VAL A 168 16.64 3.33 4.57
CA VAL A 168 17.30 4.44 5.24
C VAL A 168 16.86 4.45 6.70
N ALA A 169 17.81 4.46 7.61
CA ALA A 169 17.57 4.39 9.06
C ALA A 169 18.55 5.27 9.84
N THR A 170 18.24 5.53 11.09
CA THR A 170 19.18 6.19 12.02
C THR A 170 19.45 5.28 13.22
N ARG A 171 20.72 5.20 13.61
CA ARG A 171 21.15 4.50 14.81
C ARG A 171 22.23 5.34 15.51
N THR A 172 22.11 5.54 16.82
CA THR A 172 23.06 6.36 17.61
C THR A 172 23.37 7.73 16.97
N ARG A 173 22.35 8.40 16.41
CA ARG A 173 22.41 9.69 15.67
C ARG A 173 23.07 9.62 14.27
N ASN A 174 23.60 8.49 13.86
CA ASN A 174 24.20 8.30 12.55
C ASN A 174 23.16 7.78 11.55
N LEU A 175 23.22 8.29 10.32
CA LEU A 175 22.44 7.78 9.20
C LEU A 175 23.07 6.48 8.71
N GLN A 176 22.25 5.47 8.48
CA GLN A 176 22.65 4.18 7.93
C GLN A 176 21.76 3.81 6.76
N VAL A 177 22.32 3.15 5.77
CA VAL A 177 21.60 2.66 4.60
C VAL A 177 21.88 1.16 4.45
N PHE A 178 20.82 0.39 4.36
CA PHE A 178 20.88 -1.06 4.17
C PHE A 178 20.21 -1.42 2.85
N ARG A 179 20.79 -2.34 2.08
CA ARG A 179 20.09 -2.96 0.97
C ARG A 179 19.06 -3.94 1.52
N MET A 180 17.85 -3.92 0.99
CA MET A 180 16.80 -4.84 1.46
C MET A 180 17.10 -6.30 1.17
N GLU A 181 17.91 -6.58 0.15
CA GLU A 181 18.39 -7.95 -0.15
C GLU A 181 19.27 -8.52 0.96
N ASP A 182 19.98 -7.66 1.71
CA ASP A 182 20.87 -8.05 2.82
C ASP A 182 20.12 -8.23 4.15
N VAL A 183 18.85 -7.76 4.25
CA VAL A 183 18.05 -7.82 5.48
C VAL A 183 17.41 -9.21 5.58
N ASN A 184 17.84 -9.99 6.56
CA ASN A 184 17.38 -11.36 6.78
C ASN A 184 16.16 -11.45 7.72
N ALA A 185 16.09 -10.57 8.74
CA ALA A 185 14.98 -10.53 9.69
C ALA A 185 14.80 -9.11 10.25
N VAL A 186 13.57 -8.82 10.63
CA VAL A 186 13.15 -7.58 11.30
C VAL A 186 12.36 -7.96 12.54
N THR A 187 12.64 -7.30 13.66
CA THR A 187 11.84 -7.41 14.88
C THR A 187 11.43 -6.02 15.31
N VAL A 188 10.13 -5.73 15.32
CA VAL A 188 9.60 -4.44 15.74
C VAL A 188 9.63 -4.35 17.27
N LEU A 189 10.22 -3.27 17.79
CA LEU A 189 10.35 -3.04 19.22
C LEU A 189 9.17 -2.20 19.75
N ASP A 190 8.93 -2.25 21.07
CA ASP A 190 7.93 -1.40 21.72
C ASP A 190 8.35 0.07 21.86
N THR A 191 9.61 0.36 21.63
CA THR A 191 10.17 1.71 21.69
C THR A 191 9.87 2.50 20.42
N SER A 192 9.46 3.77 20.61
CA SER A 192 9.21 4.70 19.52
C SER A 192 10.36 5.70 19.35
N PHE A 193 10.46 6.30 18.18
CA PHE A 193 11.42 7.36 17.89
C PHE A 193 10.71 8.64 17.41
N ARG A 194 11.35 9.79 17.60
CA ARG A 194 10.78 11.07 17.16
C ARG A 194 10.97 11.27 15.65
N ARG A 195 9.93 11.81 15.02
CA ARG A 195 10.02 12.34 13.66
C ARG A 195 11.04 13.49 13.60
N LYS A 196 11.80 13.56 12.52
CA LYS A 196 12.77 14.63 12.24
C LYS A 196 12.50 15.17 10.84
N PRO A 197 11.80 16.32 10.70
CA PRO A 197 11.45 16.89 9.40
C PRO A 197 12.67 17.11 8.48
N GLU A 198 13.82 17.44 9.06
CA GLU A 198 15.06 17.63 8.32
C GLU A 198 15.54 16.36 7.65
N LEU A 199 15.41 15.20 8.33
CA LEU A 199 15.72 13.89 7.73
C LEU A 199 14.67 13.49 6.68
N ASP A 200 13.42 13.87 6.89
CA ASP A 200 12.35 13.61 5.92
C ASP A 200 12.63 14.38 4.62
N ALA A 201 13.08 15.65 4.73
CA ALA A 201 13.47 16.47 3.58
C ALA A 201 14.73 15.93 2.89
N LEU A 202 15.76 15.62 3.67
CA LEU A 202 17.01 15.06 3.14
C LEU A 202 16.78 13.76 2.36
N THR A 203 16.03 12.82 2.95
CA THR A 203 15.76 11.52 2.31
C THR A 203 14.79 11.58 1.13
N ALA A 204 14.18 12.74 0.89
CA ALA A 204 13.34 13.01 -0.27
C ALA A 204 14.08 13.76 -1.38
N SER A 205 15.30 14.26 -1.12
CA SER A 205 16.06 15.00 -2.12
C SER A 205 16.60 14.08 -3.22
N GLU A 206 16.66 14.59 -4.43
CA GLU A 206 17.14 13.84 -5.61
C GLU A 206 18.62 13.45 -5.45
N GLU A 207 19.42 14.34 -4.90
CA GLU A 207 20.84 14.11 -4.65
C GLU A 207 21.07 12.93 -3.70
N PHE A 208 20.30 12.87 -2.59
CA PHE A 208 20.38 11.77 -1.64
C PHE A 208 19.94 10.45 -2.28
N ILE A 209 18.81 10.46 -2.99
CA ILE A 209 18.28 9.27 -3.66
C ILE A 209 19.27 8.74 -4.70
N SER A 210 19.87 9.63 -5.48
CA SER A 210 20.88 9.27 -6.49
C SER A 210 22.17 8.71 -5.90
N ALA A 211 22.54 9.15 -4.70
CA ALA A 211 23.74 8.68 -3.99
C ALA A 211 23.58 7.33 -3.29
N LEU A 212 22.35 6.83 -3.09
CA LEU A 212 22.06 5.60 -2.33
C LEU A 212 22.88 4.38 -2.79
N PRO A 213 23.06 4.08 -4.08
CA PRO A 213 23.84 2.93 -4.52
C PRO A 213 25.31 2.98 -4.08
N HIS A 214 25.84 4.19 -3.83
CA HIS A 214 27.22 4.44 -3.45
C HIS A 214 27.38 4.80 -1.96
N PHE A 215 26.30 4.85 -1.21
CA PHE A 215 26.27 5.35 0.17
C PHE A 215 27.25 4.58 1.09
N ARG A 216 27.32 3.27 0.96
CA ARG A 216 28.23 2.44 1.75
C ARG A 216 29.70 2.81 1.49
N PHE A 217 30.08 2.90 0.22
CA PHE A 217 31.42 3.31 -0.17
C PHE A 217 31.77 4.70 0.36
N ILE A 218 30.87 5.67 0.21
CA ILE A 218 31.07 7.05 0.70
C ILE A 218 31.21 7.06 2.22
N SER A 219 30.37 6.30 2.94
CA SER A 219 30.45 6.18 4.39
C SER A 219 31.77 5.58 4.87
N ASP A 220 32.23 4.51 4.22
CA ASP A 220 33.47 3.83 4.56
C ASP A 220 34.68 4.76 4.32
N VAL A 221 34.72 5.49 3.20
CA VAL A 221 35.73 6.49 2.90
C VAL A 221 35.78 7.59 3.97
N ILE A 222 34.59 8.16 4.32
CA ILE A 222 34.54 9.21 5.35
C ILE A 222 35.03 8.70 6.70
N GLN A 223 34.71 7.47 7.07
CA GLN A 223 35.17 6.88 8.32
C GLN A 223 36.73 6.71 8.35
N THR A 224 37.32 6.29 7.24
CA THR A 224 38.78 6.12 7.12
C THR A 224 39.55 7.43 7.34
N PHE A 225 38.96 8.58 7.03
CA PHE A 225 39.59 9.89 7.22
C PHE A 225 39.26 10.59 8.55
N ARG A 226 38.45 9.93 9.42
CA ARG A 226 38.07 10.45 10.75
C ARG A 226 38.92 9.88 11.90
N GLU A 227 39.80 8.93 11.60
CA GLU A 227 40.84 8.45 12.51
C GLU A 227 42.10 9.30 12.35
#